data_aa971df7da4b220e91e920c20f0b76af
#
_entry.id   aa971df7da4b220e91e920c20f0b76af
#
_cell.length_a   1.000
_cell.length_b   1.000
_cell.length_c   1.000
_cell.angle_alpha   90.00
_cell.angle_beta   90.00
_cell.angle_gamma   90.00
#
_symmetry.space_group_name_H-M   'P 1'
#
loop_
_entity.id
_entity.type
_entity.pdbx_description
1 polymer ?
#
loop_
_entity_poly.entity_id
_entity_poly.type
_entity_poly.pdbx_seq_one_letter_code
_entity_poly.pdbx_strand_id
1 'polypeptide(L)'
;MKTKNFWLTLSCIFTVALLNVGFLYQYRYIIDAIAAGDRQAFVSCFVLMGLTVLVMLVFEYIRQIANVSYLNQVGFQLQATFIGKIFNLPFRQFVEQGAGACISQLNNDLETVKEDYYDAFFTIFQGACTFGIASLALLSLDGLTAIFLILISFLPVVIPYLFKKRRRLNQEAISDSQQVYNTRVSDVFLGYLQVKNSRQRQQVLDGLNDRYQAVNDKVNQANRTTVTMRLLVGFVFYLTTLSIIFIGGFQVFSGALTIGGLTAILTISEQLVDPINSIAAAFLDRHAVKELKQEFELSTLGQEAKGQELASAFQSMQLVKASYAIGEKQVFEDLTVAFERGKKYLILGESGSGKSSLALILTKNSQLQAGDIYFDKTSLADLSYQAIQDKIAYLPQEGALFHDTVLYNLTMGQVVSEDRLMFLIKTMNLDSRFPSYASLSEEISDDSGLSGGQKQRLLLIRALLQDKEVLLLDESLSALDQETYTVIEAYLTSLADKTLIHISHRVSDEVLSRYDGVVQIGESN
;
A
#
# COMPACT_ATOMS: atom_id res chain seq x y z
N MET A 1 -1.36 22.16 9.61
CA MET A 1 -2.16 22.40 8.39
C MET A 1 -3.31 21.42 8.20
N LYS A 2 -3.32 20.29 8.91
CA LYS A 2 -4.35 19.24 8.87
C LYS A 2 -5.77 19.70 9.24
N THR A 3 -5.87 20.78 9.98
CA THR A 3 -7.11 21.20 10.63
C THR A 3 -8.04 22.00 9.74
N LYS A 4 -7.55 22.76 8.75
CA LYS A 4 -8.40 23.67 7.97
C LYS A 4 -9.41 22.94 7.08
N ASN A 5 -8.94 22.02 6.23
CA ASN A 5 -9.84 21.28 5.33
C ASN A 5 -10.77 20.34 6.09
N PHE A 6 -10.28 19.72 7.17
CA PHE A 6 -11.08 18.90 8.06
C PHE A 6 -12.25 19.69 8.67
N TRP A 7 -11.97 20.85 9.30
CA TRP A 7 -13.01 21.70 9.90
C TRP A 7 -13.93 22.33 8.87
N LEU A 8 -13.38 22.66 7.68
CA LEU A 8 -14.19 23.14 6.57
C LEU A 8 -15.19 22.10 6.10
N THR A 9 -14.74 20.83 5.93
CA THR A 9 -15.62 19.71 5.57
C THR A 9 -16.73 19.53 6.61
N LEU A 10 -16.39 19.49 7.90
CA LEU A 10 -17.40 19.36 8.98
C LEU A 10 -18.41 20.52 8.98
N SER A 11 -17.94 21.75 8.83
CA SER A 11 -18.81 22.92 8.76
C SER A 11 -19.76 22.88 7.56
N CYS A 12 -19.22 22.48 6.38
CA CYS A 12 -20.04 22.32 5.18
C CYS A 12 -21.04 21.17 5.32
N ILE A 13 -20.68 20.04 5.92
CA ILE A 13 -21.60 18.92 6.20
C ILE A 13 -22.78 19.40 7.03
N PHE A 14 -22.51 20.11 8.14
CA PHE A 14 -23.59 20.64 8.98
C PHE A 14 -24.48 21.62 8.23
N THR A 15 -23.90 22.55 7.46
CA THR A 15 -24.64 23.53 6.67
C THR A 15 -25.50 22.88 5.59
N VAL A 16 -24.94 21.89 4.85
CA VAL A 16 -25.67 21.14 3.83
C VAL A 16 -26.84 20.34 4.45
N ALA A 17 -26.60 19.67 5.59
CA ALA A 17 -27.66 18.96 6.30
C ALA A 17 -28.80 19.90 6.74
N LEU A 18 -28.44 21.08 7.25
CA LEU A 18 -29.43 22.10 7.64
C LEU A 18 -30.23 22.63 6.46
N LEU A 19 -29.56 22.93 5.34
CA LEU A 19 -30.22 23.42 4.13
C LEU A 19 -31.09 22.35 3.48
N ASN A 20 -30.65 21.09 3.48
CA ASN A 20 -31.40 19.96 2.93
C ASN A 20 -32.71 19.74 3.70
N VAL A 21 -32.63 19.61 5.03
CA VAL A 21 -33.85 19.47 5.86
C VAL A 21 -34.70 20.73 5.80
N GLY A 22 -34.09 21.92 5.77
CA GLY A 22 -34.79 23.19 5.60
C GLY A 22 -35.55 23.26 4.27
N PHE A 23 -34.98 22.79 3.17
CA PHE A 23 -35.63 22.66 1.87
C PHE A 23 -36.87 21.75 1.94
N LEU A 24 -36.75 20.59 2.60
CA LEU A 24 -37.88 19.68 2.81
C LEU A 24 -38.96 20.29 3.72
N TYR A 25 -38.57 21.06 4.73
CA TYR A 25 -39.51 21.75 5.59
C TYR A 25 -40.29 22.85 4.87
N GLN A 26 -39.73 23.47 3.82
CA GLN A 26 -40.40 24.48 3.00
C GLN A 26 -41.57 23.89 2.21
N TYR A 27 -41.65 22.59 2.01
CA TYR A 27 -42.85 21.93 1.40
C TYR A 27 -44.14 22.24 2.18
N ARG A 28 -44.03 22.40 3.52
CA ARG A 28 -45.19 22.82 4.31
C ARG A 28 -45.75 24.13 3.80
N TYR A 29 -44.92 25.15 3.65
CA TYR A 29 -45.36 26.49 3.30
C TYR A 29 -45.88 26.58 1.85
N ILE A 30 -45.23 25.92 0.90
CA ILE A 30 -45.63 25.98 -0.49
C ILE A 30 -46.98 25.25 -0.73
N ILE A 31 -47.18 24.11 -0.07
CA ILE A 31 -48.41 23.33 -0.19
C ILE A 31 -49.56 24.05 0.52
N ASP A 32 -49.32 24.65 1.69
CA ASP A 32 -50.34 25.43 2.41
C ASP A 32 -50.74 26.69 1.62
N ALA A 33 -49.79 27.36 0.95
CA ALA A 33 -50.08 28.49 0.06
C ALA A 33 -50.94 28.10 -1.13
N ILE A 34 -50.70 26.94 -1.72
CA ILE A 34 -51.53 26.37 -2.80
C ILE A 34 -52.95 26.07 -2.29
N ALA A 35 -53.04 25.42 -1.12
CA ALA A 35 -54.34 25.08 -0.53
C ALA A 35 -55.18 26.34 -0.16
N ALA A 36 -54.54 27.43 0.26
CA ALA A 36 -55.15 28.69 0.54
C ALA A 36 -55.46 29.56 -0.69
N GLY A 37 -54.95 29.17 -1.89
CA GLY A 37 -55.08 29.98 -3.11
C GLY A 37 -54.27 31.26 -3.13
N ASP A 38 -53.27 31.38 -2.22
CA ASP A 38 -52.40 32.56 -2.10
C ASP A 38 -51.22 32.50 -3.08
N ARG A 39 -51.42 33.16 -4.25
CA ARG A 39 -50.41 33.21 -5.32
C ARG A 39 -49.14 33.96 -4.90
N GLN A 40 -49.25 34.97 -4.04
CA GLN A 40 -48.07 35.74 -3.64
C GLN A 40 -47.20 34.93 -2.70
N ALA A 41 -47.78 34.29 -1.69
CA ALA A 41 -47.08 33.37 -0.82
C ALA A 41 -46.44 32.20 -1.60
N PHE A 42 -47.17 31.63 -2.56
CA PHE A 42 -46.64 30.56 -3.41
C PHE A 42 -45.36 30.98 -4.17
N VAL A 43 -45.41 32.14 -4.86
CA VAL A 43 -44.26 32.63 -5.63
C VAL A 43 -43.07 32.92 -4.69
N SER A 44 -43.32 33.54 -3.53
CA SER A 44 -42.28 33.84 -2.53
C SER A 44 -41.62 32.56 -2.01
N CYS A 45 -42.39 31.53 -1.66
CA CYS A 45 -41.89 30.23 -1.23
C CYS A 45 -41.10 29.55 -2.32
N PHE A 46 -41.58 29.58 -3.57
CA PHE A 46 -40.87 28.96 -4.71
C PHE A 46 -39.49 29.60 -4.96
N VAL A 47 -39.44 30.94 -4.91
CA VAL A 47 -38.16 31.66 -5.07
C VAL A 47 -37.20 31.33 -3.90
N LEU A 48 -37.70 31.26 -2.67
CA LEU A 48 -36.90 30.90 -1.49
C LEU A 48 -36.37 29.47 -1.61
N MET A 49 -37.21 28.51 -2.05
CA MET A 49 -36.78 27.13 -2.32
C MET A 49 -35.67 27.07 -3.38
N GLY A 50 -35.83 27.81 -4.49
CA GLY A 50 -34.80 27.89 -5.52
C GLY A 50 -33.46 28.45 -5.00
N LEU A 51 -33.53 29.50 -4.18
CA LEU A 51 -32.33 30.07 -3.54
C LEU A 51 -31.67 29.06 -2.58
N THR A 52 -32.48 28.36 -1.76
CA THR A 52 -31.96 27.31 -0.86
C THR A 52 -31.20 26.24 -1.62
N VAL A 53 -31.72 25.77 -2.77
CA VAL A 53 -31.04 24.78 -3.62
C VAL A 53 -29.72 25.33 -4.15
N LEU A 54 -29.69 26.56 -4.66
CA LEU A 54 -28.46 27.17 -5.20
C LEU A 54 -27.37 27.28 -4.10
N VAL A 55 -27.75 27.75 -2.91
CA VAL A 55 -26.81 27.84 -1.79
C VAL A 55 -26.33 26.47 -1.35
N MET A 56 -27.25 25.49 -1.27
CA MET A 56 -26.91 24.10 -0.93
C MET A 56 -25.88 23.51 -1.92
N LEU A 57 -26.06 23.71 -3.22
CA LEU A 57 -25.13 23.22 -4.24
C LEU A 57 -23.73 23.84 -4.11
N VAL A 58 -23.65 25.13 -3.76
CA VAL A 58 -22.36 25.80 -3.52
C VAL A 58 -21.64 25.17 -2.32
N PHE A 59 -22.34 24.99 -1.19
CA PHE A 59 -21.75 24.38 0.00
C PHE A 59 -21.39 22.91 -0.23
N GLU A 60 -22.21 22.18 -0.99
CA GLU A 60 -21.91 20.79 -1.36
C GLU A 60 -20.65 20.69 -2.24
N TYR A 61 -20.49 21.58 -3.20
CA TYR A 61 -19.27 21.67 -4.02
C TYR A 61 -18.02 21.93 -3.16
N ILE A 62 -18.11 22.92 -2.25
CA ILE A 62 -17.01 23.25 -1.33
C ILE A 62 -16.70 22.04 -0.42
N ARG A 63 -17.73 21.37 0.09
CA ARG A 63 -17.60 20.17 0.91
C ARG A 63 -16.82 19.08 0.20
N GLN A 64 -17.20 18.77 -1.04
CA GLN A 64 -16.55 17.70 -1.82
C GLN A 64 -15.08 18.01 -2.09
N ILE A 65 -14.75 19.24 -2.52
CA ILE A 65 -13.37 19.66 -2.75
C ILE A 65 -12.55 19.60 -1.44
N ALA A 66 -13.11 20.09 -0.34
CA ALA A 66 -12.42 20.08 0.96
C ALA A 66 -12.18 18.65 1.46
N ASN A 67 -13.16 17.76 1.29
CA ASN A 67 -13.06 16.35 1.65
C ASN A 67 -11.98 15.64 0.85
N VAL A 68 -12.02 15.73 -0.48
CA VAL A 68 -11.01 15.12 -1.37
C VAL A 68 -9.61 15.65 -1.05
N SER A 69 -9.48 16.97 -0.84
CA SER A 69 -8.19 17.58 -0.46
C SER A 69 -7.66 17.04 0.88
N TYR A 70 -8.55 16.84 1.87
CA TYR A 70 -8.18 16.26 3.16
C TYR A 70 -7.74 14.81 3.01
N LEU A 71 -8.51 13.98 2.31
CA LEU A 71 -8.21 12.56 2.09
C LEU A 71 -6.91 12.36 1.31
N ASN A 72 -6.63 13.20 0.30
CA ASN A 72 -5.36 13.17 -0.43
C ASN A 72 -4.17 13.53 0.46
N GLN A 73 -4.31 14.51 1.37
CA GLN A 73 -3.26 14.83 2.33
C GLN A 73 -2.99 13.69 3.32
N VAL A 74 -4.04 13.03 3.79
CA VAL A 74 -3.92 11.84 4.65
C VAL A 74 -3.25 10.71 3.89
N GLY A 75 -3.71 10.42 2.66
CA GLY A 75 -3.13 9.39 1.80
C GLY A 75 -1.63 9.60 1.57
N PHE A 76 -1.21 10.83 1.23
CA PHE A 76 0.21 11.16 1.04
C PHE A 76 1.05 10.89 2.30
N GLN A 77 0.51 11.22 3.49
CA GLN A 77 1.24 10.97 4.75
C GLN A 77 1.34 9.49 5.09
N LEU A 78 0.25 8.74 4.91
CA LEU A 78 0.24 7.29 5.12
C LEU A 78 1.21 6.60 4.16
N GLN A 79 1.20 7.00 2.88
CA GLN A 79 2.12 6.50 1.87
C GLN A 79 3.58 6.75 2.26
N ALA A 80 3.93 7.99 2.62
CA ALA A 80 5.30 8.34 3.02
C ALA A 80 5.74 7.55 4.26
N THR A 81 4.84 7.40 5.26
CA THR A 81 5.12 6.61 6.47
C THR A 81 5.33 5.13 6.13
N PHE A 82 4.48 4.56 5.28
CA PHE A 82 4.57 3.16 4.86
C PHE A 82 5.85 2.88 4.06
N ILE A 83 6.19 3.73 3.09
CA ILE A 83 7.43 3.59 2.32
C ILE A 83 8.65 3.67 3.25
N GLY A 84 8.66 4.63 4.19
CA GLY A 84 9.72 4.71 5.21
C GLY A 84 9.83 3.45 6.06
N LYS A 85 8.69 2.85 6.43
CA LYS A 85 8.65 1.57 7.17
C LYS A 85 9.28 0.43 6.35
N ILE A 86 8.93 0.31 5.06
CA ILE A 86 9.46 -0.74 4.18
C ILE A 86 10.99 -0.65 4.08
N PHE A 87 11.55 0.56 3.93
CA PHE A 87 13.01 0.74 3.87
C PHE A 87 13.72 0.46 5.20
N ASN A 88 13.00 0.45 6.31
CA ASN A 88 13.53 0.08 7.63
C ASN A 88 13.33 -1.41 7.98
N LEU A 89 12.70 -2.20 7.10
CA LEU A 89 12.57 -3.65 7.31
C LEU A 89 13.91 -4.35 7.10
N PRO A 90 14.25 -5.38 7.89
CA PRO A 90 15.33 -6.28 7.57
C PRO A 90 15.14 -6.87 6.17
N PHE A 91 16.21 -6.95 5.37
CA PHE A 91 16.15 -7.42 3.98
C PHE A 91 15.43 -8.76 3.82
N ARG A 92 15.67 -9.69 4.73
CA ARG A 92 15.02 -11.00 4.73
C ARG A 92 13.49 -10.91 4.82
N GLN A 93 12.97 -10.03 5.69
CA GLN A 93 11.52 -9.84 5.84
C GLN A 93 10.93 -9.21 4.58
N PHE A 94 11.64 -8.27 3.96
CA PHE A 94 11.21 -7.70 2.68
C PHE A 94 11.15 -8.77 1.57
N VAL A 95 12.16 -9.65 1.48
CA VAL A 95 12.18 -10.74 0.50
C VAL A 95 11.07 -11.76 0.75
N GLU A 96 10.82 -12.13 2.00
CA GLU A 96 9.72 -13.04 2.39
C GLU A 96 8.35 -12.45 2.06
N GLN A 97 8.16 -11.14 2.26
CA GLN A 97 6.94 -10.43 1.92
C GLN A 97 6.78 -10.24 0.40
N GLY A 98 7.85 -9.93 -0.29
CA GLY A 98 7.91 -9.69 -1.73
C GLY A 98 7.45 -8.31 -2.16
N ALA A 99 8.09 -7.74 -3.16
CA ALA A 99 7.78 -6.41 -3.70
C ALA A 99 6.33 -6.27 -4.17
N GLY A 100 5.77 -7.33 -4.78
CA GLY A 100 4.38 -7.34 -5.26
C GLY A 100 3.36 -7.16 -4.13
N ALA A 101 3.59 -7.78 -2.97
CA ALA A 101 2.73 -7.60 -1.80
C ALA A 101 2.82 -6.17 -1.26
N CYS A 102 4.03 -5.59 -1.16
CA CYS A 102 4.22 -4.20 -0.74
C CYS A 102 3.53 -3.21 -1.69
N ILE A 103 3.60 -3.43 -3.01
CA ILE A 103 2.90 -2.61 -4.01
C ILE A 103 1.38 -2.76 -3.86
N SER A 104 0.88 -3.98 -3.63
CA SER A 104 -0.55 -4.22 -3.40
C SER A 104 -1.05 -3.52 -2.14
N GLN A 105 -0.30 -3.59 -1.03
CA GLN A 105 -0.60 -2.85 0.19
C GLN A 105 -0.63 -1.35 -0.06
N LEU A 106 0.35 -0.81 -0.78
CA LEU A 106 0.43 0.60 -1.08
C LEU A 106 -0.74 1.10 -1.93
N ASN A 107 -1.21 0.31 -2.89
CA ASN A 107 -2.26 0.73 -3.82
C ASN A 107 -3.67 0.41 -3.30
N ASN A 108 -3.90 -0.78 -2.75
CA ASN A 108 -5.23 -1.24 -2.38
C ASN A 108 -5.55 -0.98 -0.91
N ASP A 109 -4.64 -1.36 -0.01
CA ASP A 109 -4.91 -1.29 1.43
C ASP A 109 -4.88 0.15 1.93
N LEU A 110 -3.99 0.98 1.38
CA LEU A 110 -3.94 2.41 1.68
C LEU A 110 -5.24 3.11 1.25
N GLU A 111 -5.78 2.80 0.07
CA GLU A 111 -7.03 3.38 -0.40
C GLU A 111 -8.20 2.92 0.48
N THR A 112 -8.22 1.64 0.85
CA THR A 112 -9.20 1.08 1.79
C THR A 112 -9.16 1.81 3.15
N VAL A 113 -7.96 2.05 3.70
CA VAL A 113 -7.82 2.81 4.95
C VAL A 113 -8.31 4.26 4.79
N LYS A 114 -8.02 4.88 3.66
CA LYS A 114 -8.45 6.25 3.37
C LYS A 114 -9.97 6.37 3.31
N GLU A 115 -10.64 5.45 2.61
CA GLU A 115 -12.09 5.43 2.44
C GLU A 115 -12.81 4.92 3.70
N ASP A 116 -12.48 3.71 4.15
CA ASP A 116 -13.23 3.01 5.20
C ASP A 116 -12.91 3.50 6.61
N TYR A 117 -11.78 4.21 6.82
CA TYR A 117 -11.47 4.76 8.13
C TYR A 117 -11.65 6.28 8.21
N TYR A 118 -11.06 7.03 7.26
CA TYR A 118 -11.06 8.50 7.34
C TYR A 118 -12.33 9.11 6.73
N ASP A 119 -12.78 8.66 5.55
CA ASP A 119 -14.02 9.15 4.95
C ASP A 119 -15.26 8.67 5.70
N ALA A 120 -15.22 7.43 6.23
CA ALA A 120 -16.26 6.90 7.09
C ALA A 120 -16.56 7.79 8.31
N PHE A 121 -15.57 8.54 8.84
CA PHE A 121 -15.79 9.49 9.91
C PHE A 121 -16.72 10.65 9.47
N PHE A 122 -16.51 11.17 8.26
CA PHE A 122 -17.37 12.22 7.71
C PHE A 122 -18.76 11.70 7.41
N THR A 123 -18.88 10.46 6.93
CA THR A 123 -20.16 9.78 6.73
C THR A 123 -20.94 9.63 8.03
N ILE A 124 -20.29 9.22 9.12
CA ILE A 124 -20.90 9.14 10.47
C ILE A 124 -21.36 10.53 10.92
N PHE A 125 -20.51 11.54 10.76
CA PHE A 125 -20.84 12.90 11.17
C PHE A 125 -21.99 13.48 10.35
N GLN A 126 -21.98 13.27 9.03
CA GLN A 126 -23.05 13.69 8.13
C GLN A 126 -24.38 13.04 8.51
N GLY A 127 -24.38 11.73 8.72
CA GLY A 127 -25.56 10.99 9.16
C GLY A 127 -26.09 11.51 10.49
N ALA A 128 -25.23 11.75 11.48
CA ALA A 128 -25.62 12.26 12.78
C ALA A 128 -26.24 13.67 12.68
N CYS A 129 -25.66 14.57 11.87
CA CYS A 129 -26.20 15.89 11.61
C CYS A 129 -27.57 15.83 10.93
N THR A 130 -27.69 15.05 9.85
CA THR A 130 -28.95 14.92 9.10
C THR A 130 -30.05 14.34 9.98
N PHE A 131 -29.76 13.25 10.69
CA PHE A 131 -30.71 12.61 11.61
C PHE A 131 -31.16 13.56 12.73
N GLY A 132 -30.21 14.27 13.35
CA GLY A 132 -30.52 15.21 14.44
C GLY A 132 -31.39 16.39 13.97
N ILE A 133 -31.00 17.00 12.84
CA ILE A 133 -31.75 18.14 12.28
C ILE A 133 -33.15 17.71 11.79
N ALA A 134 -33.24 16.55 11.12
CA ALA A 134 -34.53 15.98 10.68
C ALA A 134 -35.44 15.66 11.87
N SER A 135 -34.90 15.06 12.93
CA SER A 135 -35.65 14.78 14.17
C SER A 135 -36.20 16.05 14.81
N LEU A 136 -35.38 17.12 14.91
CA LEU A 136 -35.82 18.40 15.44
C LEU A 136 -36.89 19.07 14.56
N ALA A 137 -36.75 18.98 13.24
CA ALA A 137 -37.74 19.49 12.29
C ALA A 137 -39.09 18.76 12.44
N LEU A 138 -39.08 17.43 12.56
CA LEU A 138 -40.30 16.64 12.77
C LEU A 138 -40.96 16.94 14.13
N LEU A 139 -40.18 17.07 15.21
CA LEU A 139 -40.69 17.44 16.53
C LEU A 139 -41.39 18.84 16.52
N SER A 140 -40.93 19.74 15.66
CA SER A 140 -41.56 21.06 15.51
C SER A 140 -42.89 21.02 14.72
N LEU A 141 -43.14 19.97 13.94
CA LEU A 141 -44.37 19.78 13.15
C LEU A 141 -45.46 19.06 13.95
N ASP A 142 -45.13 17.90 14.51
CA ASP A 142 -46.01 17.13 15.40
C ASP A 142 -45.20 16.20 16.31
N GLY A 143 -45.20 16.49 17.63
CA GLY A 143 -44.34 15.78 18.58
C GLY A 143 -44.61 14.29 18.74
N LEU A 144 -45.91 13.88 18.71
CA LEU A 144 -46.28 12.47 18.85
C LEU A 144 -45.86 11.64 17.64
N THR A 145 -46.18 12.12 16.44
CA THR A 145 -45.78 11.48 15.19
C THR A 145 -44.26 11.46 15.05
N ALA A 146 -43.55 12.52 15.43
CA ALA A 146 -42.10 12.56 15.40
C ALA A 146 -41.44 11.50 16.28
N ILE A 147 -41.87 11.33 17.54
CA ILE A 147 -41.34 10.30 18.43
C ILE A 147 -41.57 8.90 17.87
N PHE A 148 -42.77 8.65 17.33
CA PHE A 148 -43.07 7.36 16.67
C PHE A 148 -42.12 7.09 15.51
N LEU A 149 -41.91 8.09 14.63
CA LEU A 149 -41.03 7.99 13.45
C LEU A 149 -39.57 7.77 13.83
N ILE A 150 -39.08 8.52 14.84
CA ILE A 150 -37.72 8.35 15.33
C ILE A 150 -37.51 6.92 15.88
N LEU A 151 -38.45 6.37 16.63
CA LEU A 151 -38.34 5.00 17.14
C LEU A 151 -38.37 3.96 16.04
N ILE A 152 -39.27 4.09 15.07
CA ILE A 152 -39.42 3.13 13.98
C ILE A 152 -38.24 3.18 12.98
N SER A 153 -37.58 4.33 12.86
CA SER A 153 -36.42 4.51 11.97
C SER A 153 -35.21 3.65 12.34
N PHE A 154 -35.14 3.08 13.54
CA PHE A 154 -34.12 2.12 13.94
C PHE A 154 -34.43 0.67 13.49
N LEU A 155 -35.67 0.37 13.09
CA LEU A 155 -36.06 -0.98 12.69
C LEU A 155 -35.26 -1.52 11.48
N PRO A 156 -34.98 -0.75 10.44
CA PRO A 156 -34.12 -1.15 9.32
C PRO A 156 -32.72 -1.64 9.72
N VAL A 157 -32.15 -1.15 10.82
CA VAL A 157 -30.84 -1.60 11.33
C VAL A 157 -30.93 -2.93 12.04
N VAL A 158 -32.06 -3.21 12.70
CA VAL A 158 -32.28 -4.49 13.40
C VAL A 158 -32.37 -5.66 12.43
N ILE A 159 -32.99 -5.45 11.25
CA ILE A 159 -33.16 -6.51 10.23
C ILE A 159 -31.80 -7.10 9.77
N PRO A 160 -30.81 -6.33 9.32
CA PRO A 160 -29.47 -6.84 8.98
C PRO A 160 -28.78 -7.55 10.14
N TYR A 161 -28.98 -7.08 11.39
CA TYR A 161 -28.43 -7.72 12.57
C TYR A 161 -28.96 -9.14 12.78
N LEU A 162 -30.25 -9.36 12.59
CA LEU A 162 -30.89 -10.70 12.65
C LEU A 162 -30.29 -11.66 11.62
N PHE A 163 -29.86 -11.16 10.46
CA PHE A 163 -29.27 -11.97 9.40
C PHE A 163 -27.74 -12.08 9.47
N LYS A 164 -27.06 -11.45 10.45
CA LYS A 164 -25.61 -11.39 10.59
C LYS A 164 -24.93 -12.76 10.49
N LYS A 165 -25.42 -13.76 11.23
CA LYS A 165 -24.85 -15.11 11.21
C LYS A 165 -24.94 -15.75 9.81
N ARG A 166 -26.09 -15.62 9.15
CA ARG A 166 -26.31 -16.19 7.79
C ARG A 166 -25.46 -15.49 6.74
N ARG A 167 -25.32 -14.16 6.83
CA ARG A 167 -24.44 -13.39 5.94
C ARG A 167 -22.99 -13.83 6.09
N ARG A 168 -22.49 -13.99 7.32
CA ARG A 168 -21.13 -14.45 7.60
C ARG A 168 -20.87 -15.83 6.99
N LEU A 169 -21.74 -16.80 7.22
CA LEU A 169 -21.62 -18.13 6.63
C LEU A 169 -21.63 -18.12 5.09
N ASN A 170 -22.48 -17.29 4.49
CA ASN A 170 -22.51 -17.13 3.05
C ASN A 170 -21.19 -16.53 2.54
N GLN A 171 -20.64 -15.54 3.23
CA GLN A 171 -19.38 -14.89 2.83
C GLN A 171 -18.19 -15.85 2.95
N GLU A 172 -18.11 -16.60 4.03
CA GLU A 172 -17.11 -17.67 4.22
C GLU A 172 -17.19 -18.69 3.07
N ALA A 173 -18.40 -19.17 2.75
CA ALA A 173 -18.61 -20.13 1.66
C ALA A 173 -18.25 -19.58 0.26
N ILE A 174 -18.45 -18.28 0.00
CA ILE A 174 -18.02 -17.62 -1.23
C ILE A 174 -16.50 -17.55 -1.26
N SER A 175 -15.86 -17.10 -0.18
CA SER A 175 -14.41 -16.96 -0.06
C SER A 175 -13.70 -18.29 -0.32
N ASP A 176 -14.15 -19.37 0.32
CA ASP A 176 -13.58 -20.71 0.16
C ASP A 176 -13.68 -21.20 -1.29
N SER A 177 -14.88 -21.03 -1.90
CA SER A 177 -15.09 -21.44 -3.29
C SER A 177 -14.26 -20.61 -4.26
N GLN A 178 -14.09 -19.33 -4.00
CA GLN A 178 -13.30 -18.41 -4.81
C GLN A 178 -11.80 -18.70 -4.70
N GLN A 179 -11.31 -19.06 -3.52
CA GLN A 179 -9.93 -19.49 -3.31
C GLN A 179 -9.60 -20.74 -4.15
N VAL A 180 -10.48 -21.74 -4.12
CA VAL A 180 -10.31 -22.97 -4.94
C VAL A 180 -10.29 -22.65 -6.43
N TYR A 181 -11.18 -21.75 -6.89
CA TYR A 181 -11.21 -21.32 -8.29
C TYR A 181 -9.93 -20.55 -8.67
N ASN A 182 -9.52 -19.57 -7.87
CA ASN A 182 -8.34 -18.74 -8.15
C ASN A 182 -7.05 -19.57 -8.17
N THR A 183 -6.91 -20.53 -7.25
CA THR A 183 -5.77 -21.48 -7.26
C THR A 183 -5.72 -22.23 -8.59
N ARG A 184 -6.87 -22.74 -9.07
CA ARG A 184 -6.92 -23.48 -10.33
C ARG A 184 -6.64 -22.61 -11.55
N VAL A 185 -7.12 -21.37 -11.58
CA VAL A 185 -6.80 -20.39 -12.63
C VAL A 185 -5.29 -20.13 -12.66
N SER A 186 -4.69 -19.93 -11.48
CA SER A 186 -3.24 -19.73 -11.34
C SER A 186 -2.46 -20.91 -11.88
N ASP A 187 -2.83 -22.16 -11.52
CA ASP A 187 -2.19 -23.38 -12.02
C ASP A 187 -2.23 -23.45 -13.55
N VAL A 188 -3.39 -23.12 -14.15
CA VAL A 188 -3.57 -23.14 -15.61
C VAL A 188 -2.73 -22.09 -16.29
N PHE A 189 -2.59 -20.90 -15.70
CA PHE A 189 -1.76 -19.83 -16.25
C PHE A 189 -0.27 -20.10 -16.08
N LEU A 190 0.16 -20.63 -14.95
CA LEU A 190 1.55 -21.09 -14.76
C LEU A 190 1.89 -22.25 -15.72
N GLY A 191 0.92 -23.12 -15.98
CA GLY A 191 1.04 -24.21 -16.96
C GLY A 191 0.61 -23.84 -18.38
N TYR A 192 0.61 -22.55 -18.77
CA TYR A 192 0.04 -22.06 -20.04
C TYR A 192 0.53 -22.86 -21.27
N LEU A 193 1.84 -23.09 -21.40
CA LEU A 193 2.40 -23.80 -22.54
C LEU A 193 1.97 -25.27 -22.57
N GLN A 194 1.89 -25.94 -21.40
CA GLN A 194 1.43 -27.30 -21.27
C GLN A 194 -0.03 -27.44 -21.70
N VAL A 195 -0.89 -26.54 -21.22
CA VAL A 195 -2.32 -26.52 -21.56
C VAL A 195 -2.52 -26.18 -23.04
N LYS A 196 -1.80 -25.16 -23.56
CA LYS A 196 -1.89 -24.72 -24.96
C LYS A 196 -1.53 -25.83 -25.93
N ASN A 197 -0.50 -26.65 -25.62
CA ASN A 197 0.00 -27.72 -26.45
C ASN A 197 -0.71 -29.06 -26.19
N SER A 198 -1.63 -29.11 -25.21
CA SER A 198 -2.39 -30.31 -24.88
C SER A 198 -3.62 -30.47 -25.79
N ARG A 199 -3.89 -31.72 -26.22
CA ARG A 199 -5.15 -32.07 -26.87
C ARG A 199 -6.38 -31.98 -25.94
N GLN A 200 -6.15 -31.88 -24.60
CA GLN A 200 -7.17 -31.85 -23.56
C GLN A 200 -7.54 -30.43 -23.11
N ARG A 201 -7.16 -29.42 -23.91
CA ARG A 201 -7.45 -27.99 -23.57
C ARG A 201 -8.93 -27.76 -23.20
N GLN A 202 -9.87 -28.35 -23.97
CA GLN A 202 -11.30 -28.18 -23.71
C GLN A 202 -11.69 -28.75 -22.34
N GLN A 203 -11.17 -29.91 -21.96
CA GLN A 203 -11.43 -30.52 -20.64
C GLN A 203 -10.91 -29.66 -19.48
N VAL A 204 -9.78 -28.97 -19.67
CA VAL A 204 -9.25 -28.02 -18.67
C VAL A 204 -10.18 -26.81 -18.53
N LEU A 205 -10.69 -26.26 -19.64
CA LEU A 205 -11.63 -25.14 -19.63
C LEU A 205 -12.97 -25.54 -19.00
N ASP A 206 -13.48 -26.72 -19.31
CA ASP A 206 -14.73 -27.23 -18.71
C ASP A 206 -14.56 -27.37 -17.19
N GLY A 207 -13.45 -27.89 -16.72
CA GLY A 207 -13.13 -27.96 -15.29
C GLY A 207 -12.96 -26.60 -14.59
N LEU A 208 -12.58 -25.55 -15.29
CA LEU A 208 -12.61 -24.17 -14.78
C LEU A 208 -14.05 -23.63 -14.71
N ASN A 209 -14.84 -23.88 -15.73
CA ASN A 209 -16.24 -23.48 -15.79
C ASN A 209 -17.09 -24.11 -14.66
N ASP A 210 -16.88 -25.42 -14.38
CA ASP A 210 -17.57 -26.11 -13.29
C ASP A 210 -17.26 -25.48 -11.93
N ARG A 211 -15.99 -25.09 -11.69
CA ARG A 211 -15.59 -24.40 -10.45
C ARG A 211 -16.16 -22.99 -10.37
N TYR A 212 -16.19 -22.27 -11.50
CA TYR A 212 -16.82 -20.95 -11.54
C TYR A 212 -18.33 -21.02 -11.28
N GLN A 213 -19.01 -22.06 -11.81
CA GLN A 213 -20.42 -22.30 -11.49
C GLN A 213 -20.64 -22.56 -10.01
N ALA A 214 -19.76 -23.31 -9.34
CA ALA A 214 -19.83 -23.52 -7.90
C ALA A 214 -19.69 -22.20 -7.10
N VAL A 215 -18.83 -21.28 -7.54
CA VAL A 215 -18.74 -19.92 -6.96
C VAL A 215 -20.06 -19.17 -7.18
N ASN A 216 -20.60 -19.17 -8.41
CA ASN A 216 -21.85 -18.50 -8.74
C ASN A 216 -23.04 -19.01 -7.91
N ASP A 217 -23.13 -20.30 -7.64
CA ASP A 217 -24.18 -20.87 -6.81
C ASP A 217 -24.13 -20.33 -5.38
N LYS A 218 -22.92 -20.18 -4.80
CA LYS A 218 -22.75 -19.55 -3.48
C LYS A 218 -23.10 -18.07 -3.48
N VAL A 219 -22.68 -17.35 -4.53
CA VAL A 219 -23.05 -15.93 -4.73
C VAL A 219 -24.57 -15.77 -4.85
N ASN A 220 -25.24 -16.64 -5.63
CA ASN A 220 -26.69 -16.62 -5.77
C ASN A 220 -27.41 -16.91 -4.44
N GLN A 221 -26.89 -17.84 -3.64
CA GLN A 221 -27.44 -18.11 -2.30
C GLN A 221 -27.29 -16.89 -1.37
N ALA A 222 -26.14 -16.24 -1.38
CA ALA A 222 -25.89 -14.99 -0.63
C ALA A 222 -26.81 -13.86 -1.09
N ASN A 223 -26.97 -13.70 -2.41
CA ASN A 223 -27.86 -12.71 -3.02
C ASN A 223 -29.33 -12.91 -2.61
N ARG A 224 -29.82 -14.15 -2.57
CA ARG A 224 -31.18 -14.44 -2.05
C ARG A 224 -31.35 -13.95 -0.61
N THR A 225 -30.36 -14.15 0.25
CA THR A 225 -30.39 -13.63 1.62
C THR A 225 -30.44 -12.10 1.65
N THR A 226 -29.61 -11.44 0.82
CA THR A 226 -29.57 -9.97 0.70
C THR A 226 -30.88 -9.41 0.18
N VAL A 227 -31.46 -10.03 -0.87
CA VAL A 227 -32.77 -9.62 -1.43
C VAL A 227 -33.87 -9.76 -0.38
N THR A 228 -33.91 -10.87 0.35
CA THR A 228 -34.91 -11.07 1.43
C THR A 228 -34.80 -9.96 2.48
N MET A 229 -33.58 -9.60 2.91
CA MET A 229 -33.38 -8.49 3.84
C MET A 229 -33.87 -7.16 3.28
N ARG A 230 -33.54 -6.85 2.02
CA ARG A 230 -33.97 -5.60 1.36
C ARG A 230 -35.49 -5.52 1.28
N LEU A 231 -36.16 -6.64 0.97
CA LEU A 231 -37.63 -6.69 0.93
C LEU A 231 -38.24 -6.43 2.30
N LEU A 232 -37.67 -6.99 3.37
CA LEU A 232 -38.16 -6.73 4.74
C LEU A 232 -37.97 -5.27 5.14
N VAL A 233 -36.81 -4.67 4.83
CA VAL A 233 -36.55 -3.23 5.06
C VAL A 233 -37.55 -2.38 4.27
N GLY A 234 -37.76 -2.69 2.98
CA GLY A 234 -38.73 -2.00 2.14
C GLY A 234 -40.16 -2.13 2.67
N PHE A 235 -40.53 -3.29 3.17
CA PHE A 235 -41.84 -3.51 3.80
C PHE A 235 -42.08 -2.62 5.01
N VAL A 236 -41.06 -2.50 5.91
CA VAL A 236 -41.11 -1.58 7.05
C VAL A 236 -41.26 -0.15 6.58
N PHE A 237 -40.51 0.27 5.55
CA PHE A 237 -40.60 1.61 4.98
C PHE A 237 -42.02 1.94 4.48
N TYR A 238 -42.64 1.03 3.67
CA TYR A 238 -43.98 1.23 3.18
C TYR A 238 -45.04 1.24 4.28
N LEU A 239 -44.90 0.35 5.30
CA LEU A 239 -45.80 0.39 6.46
C LEU A 239 -45.69 1.70 7.23
N THR A 240 -44.48 2.23 7.39
CA THR A 240 -44.26 3.53 8.05
C THR A 240 -44.93 4.66 7.25
N THR A 241 -44.73 4.70 5.94
CA THR A 241 -45.36 5.69 5.04
C THR A 241 -46.88 5.63 5.09
N LEU A 242 -47.47 4.42 5.03
CA LEU A 242 -48.91 4.23 5.15
C LEU A 242 -49.42 4.69 6.53
N SER A 243 -48.69 4.42 7.59
CA SER A 243 -49.02 4.86 8.98
C SER A 243 -49.01 6.38 9.09
N ILE A 244 -48.02 7.06 8.50
CA ILE A 244 -47.96 8.53 8.46
C ILE A 244 -49.19 9.10 7.74
N ILE A 245 -49.54 8.55 6.55
CA ILE A 245 -50.69 9.00 5.76
C ILE A 245 -51.98 8.78 6.54
N PHE A 246 -52.13 7.62 7.19
CA PHE A 246 -53.32 7.30 7.94
C PHE A 246 -53.49 8.20 9.18
N ILE A 247 -52.48 8.28 10.05
CA ILE A 247 -52.54 9.08 11.29
C ILE A 247 -52.60 10.58 10.95
N GLY A 248 -51.69 11.05 10.08
CA GLY A 248 -51.62 12.43 9.67
C GLY A 248 -52.87 12.90 8.91
N GLY A 249 -53.49 12.02 8.10
CA GLY A 249 -54.75 12.28 7.44
C GLY A 249 -55.89 12.56 8.43
N PHE A 250 -56.00 11.79 9.50
CA PHE A 250 -56.98 12.07 10.58
C PHE A 250 -56.70 13.39 11.30
N GLN A 251 -55.40 13.73 11.52
CA GLN A 251 -55.03 15.00 12.09
C GLN A 251 -55.35 16.18 11.17
N VAL A 252 -55.24 16.02 9.84
CA VAL A 252 -55.67 17.04 8.88
C VAL A 252 -57.17 17.22 8.91
N PHE A 253 -57.96 16.14 8.94
CA PHE A 253 -59.42 16.20 9.03
C PHE A 253 -59.88 16.87 10.36
N SER A 254 -59.16 16.68 11.45
CA SER A 254 -59.45 17.34 12.72
C SER A 254 -58.95 18.78 12.81
N GLY A 255 -58.23 19.28 11.82
CA GLY A 255 -57.62 20.62 11.83
C GLY A 255 -56.39 20.76 12.70
N ALA A 256 -55.88 19.66 13.28
CA ALA A 256 -54.69 19.66 14.11
C ALA A 256 -53.38 19.80 13.30
N LEU A 257 -53.39 19.37 12.02
CA LEU A 257 -52.29 19.46 11.08
C LEU A 257 -52.75 20.06 9.76
N THR A 258 -51.87 20.77 9.04
CA THR A 258 -52.17 21.27 7.68
C THR A 258 -51.75 20.19 6.65
N ILE A 259 -52.28 20.29 5.43
CA ILE A 259 -51.90 19.40 4.32
C ILE A 259 -50.40 19.54 4.02
N GLY A 260 -49.90 20.79 4.05
CA GLY A 260 -48.46 21.06 3.90
C GLY A 260 -47.64 20.47 5.03
N GLY A 261 -48.16 20.50 6.26
CA GLY A 261 -47.52 19.86 7.41
C GLY A 261 -47.39 18.33 7.22
N LEU A 262 -48.47 17.67 6.78
CA LEU A 262 -48.41 16.23 6.47
C LEU A 262 -47.41 15.91 5.36
N THR A 263 -47.36 16.73 4.33
CA THR A 263 -46.40 16.56 3.22
C THR A 263 -44.96 16.73 3.72
N ALA A 264 -44.71 17.73 4.57
CA ALA A 264 -43.40 17.93 5.16
C ALA A 264 -42.96 16.75 6.07
N ILE A 265 -43.89 16.18 6.88
CA ILE A 265 -43.61 15.00 7.69
C ILE A 265 -43.23 13.81 6.79
N LEU A 266 -43.97 13.57 5.71
CA LEU A 266 -43.64 12.48 4.77
C LEU A 266 -42.23 12.64 4.17
N THR A 267 -41.91 13.82 3.64
CA THR A 267 -40.60 14.06 3.00
C THR A 267 -39.43 14.08 3.97
N ILE A 268 -39.60 14.64 5.17
CA ILE A 268 -38.54 14.68 6.19
C ILE A 268 -38.33 13.28 6.81
N SER A 269 -39.38 12.45 6.92
CA SER A 269 -39.27 11.11 7.50
C SER A 269 -38.31 10.20 6.71
N GLU A 270 -38.18 10.41 5.39
CA GLU A 270 -37.20 9.72 4.54
C GLU A 270 -35.75 10.02 4.98
N GLN A 271 -35.50 11.20 5.54
CA GLN A 271 -34.18 11.61 6.04
C GLN A 271 -33.82 11.01 7.41
N LEU A 272 -34.64 10.14 7.99
CA LEU A 272 -34.32 9.43 9.24
C LEU A 272 -33.66 8.07 8.99
N VAL A 273 -34.05 7.36 7.96
CA VAL A 273 -33.65 5.95 7.75
C VAL A 273 -32.24 5.84 7.15
N ASP A 274 -31.98 6.58 6.07
CA ASP A 274 -30.69 6.49 5.36
C ASP A 274 -29.49 6.91 6.22
N PRO A 275 -29.53 7.97 7.04
CA PRO A 275 -28.44 8.30 7.95
C PRO A 275 -28.11 7.20 8.94
N ILE A 276 -29.11 6.52 9.51
CA ILE A 276 -28.87 5.45 10.48
C ILE A 276 -28.15 4.27 9.80
N ASN A 277 -28.59 3.90 8.59
CA ASN A 277 -27.95 2.84 7.81
C ASN A 277 -26.50 3.21 7.44
N SER A 278 -26.27 4.45 7.00
CA SER A 278 -24.95 4.95 6.62
C SER A 278 -23.99 4.99 7.82
N ILE A 279 -24.48 5.45 8.99
CA ILE A 279 -23.71 5.43 10.24
C ILE A 279 -23.34 4.00 10.62
N ALA A 280 -24.30 3.07 10.57
CA ALA A 280 -24.07 1.67 10.94
C ALA A 280 -23.04 1.00 10.00
N ALA A 281 -23.15 1.23 8.69
CA ALA A 281 -22.20 0.73 7.70
C ALA A 281 -20.79 1.31 7.93
N ALA A 282 -20.68 2.64 7.98
CA ALA A 282 -19.41 3.34 8.17
C ALA A 282 -18.72 2.98 9.51
N PHE A 283 -19.49 2.71 10.55
CA PHE A 283 -18.94 2.24 11.84
C PHE A 283 -18.35 0.83 11.72
N LEU A 284 -19.01 -0.07 10.99
CA LEU A 284 -18.51 -1.44 10.76
C LEU A 284 -17.27 -1.41 9.86
N ASP A 285 -17.28 -0.64 8.77
CA ASP A 285 -16.16 -0.49 7.85
C ASP A 285 -14.93 0.05 8.60
N ARG A 286 -15.12 1.13 9.37
CA ARG A 286 -14.06 1.72 10.19
C ARG A 286 -13.49 0.74 11.23
N HIS A 287 -14.32 -0.13 11.80
CA HIS A 287 -13.87 -1.13 12.76
C HIS A 287 -13.08 -2.25 12.06
N ALA A 288 -13.51 -2.66 10.87
CA ALA A 288 -12.86 -3.71 10.09
C ALA A 288 -11.43 -3.34 9.67
N VAL A 289 -11.20 -2.05 9.31
CA VAL A 289 -9.89 -1.59 8.83
C VAL A 289 -9.00 -0.98 9.93
N LYS A 290 -9.41 -1.09 11.20
CA LYS A 290 -8.67 -0.47 12.32
C LYS A 290 -7.25 -1.04 12.47
N GLU A 291 -7.08 -2.34 12.34
CA GLU A 291 -5.78 -3.02 12.43
C GLU A 291 -4.91 -2.63 11.24
N LEU A 292 -5.48 -2.64 10.04
CA LEU A 292 -4.81 -2.22 8.81
C LEU A 292 -4.30 -0.77 8.91
N LYS A 293 -5.14 0.14 9.42
CA LYS A 293 -4.73 1.52 9.70
C LYS A 293 -3.53 1.60 10.64
N GLN A 294 -3.53 0.80 11.72
CA GLN A 294 -2.41 0.77 12.66
C GLN A 294 -1.12 0.33 11.97
N GLU A 295 -1.20 -0.60 11.04
CA GLU A 295 -0.05 -1.05 10.26
C GLU A 295 0.58 0.10 9.44
N PHE A 296 -0.23 0.99 8.88
CA PHE A 296 0.24 2.18 8.17
C PHE A 296 0.74 3.31 9.08
N GLU A 297 0.17 3.46 10.28
CA GLU A 297 0.53 4.54 11.21
C GLU A 297 1.70 4.22 12.14
N LEU A 298 1.92 2.94 12.46
CA LEU A 298 3.02 2.51 13.30
C LEU A 298 4.36 2.66 12.56
N SER A 299 4.89 3.86 12.60
CA SER A 299 6.27 4.18 12.18
C SER A 299 7.34 3.61 13.13
N THR A 300 6.94 2.93 14.20
CA THR A 300 7.81 2.52 15.31
C THR A 300 8.46 1.15 15.16
N LEU A 301 8.15 0.41 14.11
CA LEU A 301 8.85 -0.84 13.81
C LEU A 301 9.98 -0.55 12.83
N GLY A 302 11.14 -0.24 13.36
CA GLY A 302 12.36 0.04 12.61
C GLY A 302 12.97 1.39 12.98
N GLN A 303 12.95 1.79 14.26
CA GLN A 303 14.16 2.42 14.74
C GLN A 303 15.21 1.33 14.55
N GLU A 304 16.01 1.47 13.48
CA GLU A 304 17.32 0.81 13.44
C GLU A 304 17.83 0.85 14.87
N ALA A 305 18.16 -0.31 15.41
CA ALA A 305 18.70 -0.36 16.76
C ALA A 305 19.77 0.73 16.81
N LYS A 306 19.60 1.73 17.68
CA LYS A 306 20.56 2.82 17.84
C LYS A 306 21.89 2.17 18.15
N GLY A 307 22.65 1.86 17.12
CA GLY A 307 23.97 1.27 17.25
C GLY A 307 25.01 2.38 17.30
N GLN A 308 26.21 2.00 17.61
CA GLN A 308 27.35 2.89 17.61
C GLN A 308 27.69 3.32 16.17
N GLU A 309 28.09 4.56 15.98
CA GLU A 309 28.67 5.05 14.75
C GLU A 309 30.16 4.75 14.67
N LEU A 310 30.67 4.53 13.46
CA LEU A 310 32.11 4.33 13.22
C LEU A 310 32.74 5.65 12.76
N ALA A 311 33.42 6.32 13.66
CA ALA A 311 34.15 7.55 13.35
C ALA A 311 35.55 7.29 12.75
N SER A 312 36.12 6.08 12.92
CA SER A 312 37.45 5.71 12.44
C SER A 312 37.43 5.15 11.01
N ALA A 313 38.57 5.27 10.31
CA ALA A 313 38.78 4.57 9.06
C ALA A 313 38.79 3.04 9.29
N PHE A 314 38.20 2.28 8.36
CA PHE A 314 38.21 0.82 8.39
C PHE A 314 39.61 0.24 8.51
N GLN A 315 39.81 -0.70 9.43
CA GLN A 315 41.09 -1.42 9.60
C GLN A 315 40.94 -2.91 9.27
N SER A 316 39.89 -3.56 9.79
CA SER A 316 39.65 -4.97 9.56
C SER A 316 38.17 -5.35 9.79
N MET A 317 37.75 -6.43 9.16
CA MET A 317 36.49 -7.12 9.46
C MET A 317 36.84 -8.60 9.74
N GLN A 318 36.40 -9.13 10.88
CA GLN A 318 36.74 -10.48 11.32
C GLN A 318 35.47 -11.26 11.68
N LEU A 319 35.32 -12.42 11.08
CA LEU A 319 34.34 -13.42 11.49
C LEU A 319 35.04 -14.40 12.42
N VAL A 320 34.44 -14.70 13.57
CA VAL A 320 34.99 -15.61 14.59
C VAL A 320 33.96 -16.70 14.85
N LYS A 321 34.28 -17.93 14.45
CA LYS A 321 33.42 -19.11 14.60
C LYS A 321 31.97 -18.84 14.14
N ALA A 322 31.85 -18.19 12.99
CA ALA A 322 30.55 -17.78 12.45
C ALA A 322 29.81 -18.97 11.88
N SER A 323 28.57 -19.18 12.31
CA SER A 323 27.68 -20.21 11.78
C SER A 323 26.37 -19.60 11.31
N TYR A 324 25.86 -20.09 10.19
CA TYR A 324 24.65 -19.58 9.56
C TYR A 324 23.82 -20.69 8.93
N ALA A 325 22.49 -20.65 9.14
CA ALA A 325 21.55 -21.58 8.52
C ALA A 325 20.33 -20.84 7.95
N ILE A 326 19.71 -21.43 6.94
CA ILE A 326 18.46 -20.98 6.32
C ILE A 326 17.42 -22.06 6.57
N GLY A 327 16.46 -21.80 7.47
CA GLY A 327 15.55 -22.83 7.96
C GLY A 327 16.31 -23.94 8.68
N GLU A 328 16.14 -25.19 8.22
CA GLU A 328 16.87 -26.35 8.77
C GLU A 328 18.20 -26.64 8.06
N LYS A 329 18.50 -25.91 6.97
CA LYS A 329 19.72 -26.17 6.19
C LYS A 329 20.88 -25.34 6.72
N GLN A 330 21.91 -26.03 7.24
CA GLN A 330 23.21 -25.41 7.58
C GLN A 330 23.88 -24.91 6.29
N VAL A 331 24.32 -23.66 6.28
CA VAL A 331 24.98 -23.01 5.13
C VAL A 331 26.49 -23.02 5.32
N PHE A 332 26.98 -22.57 6.48
CA PHE A 332 28.36 -22.74 6.91
C PHE A 332 28.43 -22.82 8.43
N GLU A 333 29.48 -23.46 8.94
CA GLU A 333 29.73 -23.72 10.36
C GLU A 333 31.17 -23.34 10.74
N ASP A 334 31.33 -22.73 11.92
CA ASP A 334 32.64 -22.36 12.51
C ASP A 334 33.55 -21.56 11.57
N LEU A 335 33.02 -20.80 10.61
CA LEU A 335 33.81 -20.00 9.68
C LEU A 335 34.56 -18.90 10.42
N THR A 336 35.89 -18.93 10.28
CA THR A 336 36.76 -17.89 10.82
C THR A 336 37.59 -17.28 9.69
N VAL A 337 37.40 -15.99 9.41
CA VAL A 337 38.08 -15.27 8.33
C VAL A 337 38.27 -13.80 8.71
N ALA A 338 39.37 -13.20 8.25
CA ALA A 338 39.69 -11.79 8.45
C ALA A 338 39.92 -11.08 7.11
N PHE A 339 39.33 -9.90 6.97
CA PHE A 339 39.54 -8.99 5.84
C PHE A 339 40.23 -7.72 6.35
N GLU A 340 41.40 -7.43 5.84
CA GLU A 340 42.24 -6.30 6.28
C GLU A 340 42.19 -5.16 5.28
N ARG A 341 42.39 -3.94 5.77
CA ARG A 341 42.41 -2.71 4.96
C ARG A 341 43.37 -2.81 3.78
N GLY A 342 42.89 -2.38 2.61
CA GLY A 342 43.67 -2.29 1.36
C GLY A 342 43.94 -3.62 0.67
N LYS A 343 43.66 -4.76 1.33
CA LYS A 343 43.84 -6.09 0.73
C LYS A 343 42.68 -6.52 -0.17
N LYS A 344 42.98 -7.49 -1.06
CA LYS A 344 42.08 -8.06 -2.04
C LYS A 344 41.78 -9.50 -1.70
N TYR A 345 40.50 -9.85 -1.51
CA TYR A 345 40.06 -11.18 -1.14
C TYR A 345 39.14 -11.76 -2.18
N LEU A 346 39.37 -13.01 -2.55
CA LEU A 346 38.50 -13.77 -3.42
C LEU A 346 37.75 -14.83 -2.60
N ILE A 347 36.43 -14.85 -2.69
CA ILE A 347 35.58 -15.84 -2.04
C ILE A 347 35.10 -16.83 -3.10
N LEU A 348 35.43 -18.10 -2.86
CA LEU A 348 35.12 -19.23 -3.74
C LEU A 348 34.20 -20.23 -3.05
N GLY A 349 33.51 -21.06 -3.83
CA GLY A 349 32.67 -22.15 -3.35
C GLY A 349 31.64 -22.57 -4.41
N GLU A 350 31.01 -23.70 -4.21
CA GLU A 350 29.97 -24.21 -5.10
C GLU A 350 28.74 -23.31 -5.12
N SER A 351 27.88 -23.47 -6.13
CA SER A 351 26.60 -22.78 -6.17
C SER A 351 25.73 -23.24 -4.99
N GLY A 352 25.17 -22.29 -4.24
CA GLY A 352 24.38 -22.60 -3.05
C GLY A 352 25.20 -22.88 -1.76
N SER A 353 26.54 -22.67 -1.77
CA SER A 353 27.40 -22.81 -0.58
C SER A 353 27.28 -21.68 0.43
N GLY A 354 26.49 -20.63 0.16
CA GLY A 354 26.23 -19.53 1.08
C GLY A 354 27.08 -18.28 0.89
N LYS A 355 27.76 -18.12 -0.23
CA LYS A 355 28.58 -16.93 -0.54
C LYS A 355 27.78 -15.62 -0.48
N SER A 356 26.62 -15.57 -1.14
CA SER A 356 25.73 -14.39 -1.09
C SER A 356 25.14 -14.18 0.32
N SER A 357 24.88 -15.28 1.06
CA SER A 357 24.48 -15.18 2.46
C SER A 357 25.56 -14.51 3.32
N LEU A 358 26.83 -14.86 3.09
CA LEU A 358 27.94 -14.20 3.75
C LEU A 358 27.98 -12.71 3.42
N ALA A 359 27.80 -12.31 2.15
CA ALA A 359 27.73 -10.91 1.76
C ALA A 359 26.61 -10.15 2.47
N LEU A 360 25.40 -10.75 2.59
CA LEU A 360 24.29 -10.17 3.34
C LEU A 360 24.59 -10.02 4.83
N ILE A 361 25.32 -10.96 5.42
CA ILE A 361 25.73 -10.92 6.82
C ILE A 361 26.78 -9.81 7.05
N LEU A 362 27.79 -9.72 6.19
CA LEU A 362 28.83 -8.69 6.27
C LEU A 362 28.27 -7.27 6.13
N THR A 363 27.17 -7.12 5.41
CA THR A 363 26.45 -5.84 5.22
C THR A 363 25.30 -5.62 6.22
N LYS A 364 25.22 -6.45 7.28
CA LYS A 364 24.16 -6.40 8.31
C LYS A 364 22.73 -6.56 7.76
N ASN A 365 22.57 -7.12 6.56
CA ASN A 365 21.27 -7.46 5.97
C ASN A 365 20.76 -8.85 6.42
N SER A 366 21.59 -9.63 7.10
CA SER A 366 21.24 -10.91 7.73
C SER A 366 22.01 -11.06 9.04
N GLN A 367 21.59 -12.00 9.91
CA GLN A 367 22.18 -12.24 11.21
C GLN A 367 22.76 -13.65 11.30
N LEU A 368 23.88 -13.81 12.00
CA LEU A 368 24.45 -15.11 12.34
C LEU A 368 23.55 -15.88 13.30
N GLN A 369 23.64 -17.19 13.26
CA GLN A 369 23.04 -18.11 14.23
C GLN A 369 23.96 -18.29 15.45
N ALA A 370 25.29 -18.37 15.22
CA ALA A 370 26.31 -18.46 16.25
C ALA A 370 27.61 -17.81 15.79
N GLY A 371 28.50 -17.49 16.73
CA GLY A 371 29.72 -16.74 16.48
C GLY A 371 29.50 -15.23 16.44
N ASP A 372 30.57 -14.50 16.15
CA ASP A 372 30.58 -13.04 16.13
C ASP A 372 31.26 -12.48 14.89
N ILE A 373 30.87 -11.25 14.53
CA ILE A 373 31.58 -10.45 13.52
C ILE A 373 32.05 -9.17 14.18
N TYR A 374 33.31 -8.89 14.03
CA TYR A 374 33.91 -7.66 14.51
C TYR A 374 34.25 -6.76 13.32
N PHE A 375 33.81 -5.53 13.36
CA PHE A 375 34.26 -4.46 12.50
C PHE A 375 35.26 -3.63 13.31
N ASP A 376 36.51 -3.72 12.96
CA ASP A 376 37.65 -3.30 13.78
C ASP A 376 37.62 -4.01 15.15
N LYS A 377 37.24 -3.31 16.21
CA LYS A 377 37.13 -3.84 17.58
C LYS A 377 35.72 -3.90 18.11
N THR A 378 34.73 -3.50 17.28
CA THR A 378 33.31 -3.39 17.68
C THR A 378 32.53 -4.52 17.06
N SER A 379 31.69 -5.19 17.85
CA SER A 379 30.78 -6.20 17.32
C SER A 379 29.83 -5.58 16.28
N LEU A 380 29.64 -6.25 15.15
CA LEU A 380 28.70 -5.83 14.12
C LEU A 380 27.26 -5.67 14.67
N ALA A 381 26.92 -6.44 15.71
CA ALA A 381 25.61 -6.36 16.36
C ALA A 381 25.40 -4.98 17.01
N ASP A 382 26.45 -4.39 17.58
CA ASP A 382 26.42 -3.11 18.30
C ASP A 382 26.47 -1.88 17.39
N LEU A 383 26.88 -2.05 16.13
CA LEU A 383 26.95 -0.96 15.16
C LEU A 383 25.58 -0.62 14.57
N SER A 384 25.35 0.64 14.19
CA SER A 384 24.18 1.02 13.41
C SER A 384 24.28 0.46 11.97
N TYR A 385 23.14 0.26 11.31
CA TYR A 385 23.11 -0.14 9.89
C TYR A 385 23.81 0.92 9.02
N GLN A 386 23.57 2.19 9.31
CA GLN A 386 24.18 3.32 8.62
C GLN A 386 25.71 3.31 8.74
N ALA A 387 26.26 2.99 9.92
CA ALA A 387 27.71 2.92 10.14
C ALA A 387 28.37 1.90 9.21
N ILE A 388 27.72 0.77 8.95
CA ILE A 388 28.21 -0.25 8.01
C ILE A 388 28.06 0.22 6.57
N GLN A 389 26.91 0.78 6.23
CA GLN A 389 26.67 1.31 4.89
C GLN A 389 27.65 2.42 4.51
N ASP A 390 28.08 3.24 5.46
CA ASP A 390 29.06 4.30 5.20
C ASP A 390 30.46 3.75 4.87
N LYS A 391 30.74 2.51 5.23
CA LYS A 391 32.04 1.86 5.01
C LYS A 391 32.07 0.88 3.85
N ILE A 392 30.94 0.22 3.54
CA ILE A 392 30.87 -0.86 2.56
C ILE A 392 29.99 -0.42 1.37
N ALA A 393 30.53 -0.49 0.15
CA ALA A 393 29.77 -0.47 -1.07
C ALA A 393 29.50 -1.93 -1.47
N TYR A 394 28.23 -2.31 -1.46
CA TYR A 394 27.81 -3.66 -1.81
C TYR A 394 27.15 -3.70 -3.18
N LEU A 395 27.64 -4.55 -4.08
CA LEU A 395 27.04 -4.84 -5.35
C LEU A 395 26.53 -6.28 -5.36
N PRO A 396 25.20 -6.50 -5.25
CA PRO A 396 24.61 -7.82 -5.24
C PRO A 396 24.67 -8.49 -6.63
N GLN A 397 24.48 -9.80 -6.67
CA GLN A 397 24.44 -10.60 -7.89
C GLN A 397 23.37 -10.11 -8.88
N GLU A 398 22.18 -9.81 -8.38
CA GLU A 398 21.08 -9.20 -9.14
C GLU A 398 20.88 -7.75 -8.70
N GLY A 399 21.46 -6.82 -9.43
CA GLY A 399 21.26 -5.39 -9.21
C GLY A 399 20.20 -4.81 -10.15
N ALA A 400 19.42 -3.85 -9.66
CA ALA A 400 18.39 -3.17 -10.43
C ALA A 400 18.87 -1.82 -10.97
N LEU A 401 18.53 -1.54 -12.24
CA LEU A 401 18.52 -0.21 -12.82
C LEU A 401 17.10 0.34 -12.74
N PHE A 402 16.97 1.62 -12.43
CA PHE A 402 15.70 2.32 -12.31
C PHE A 402 15.26 2.89 -13.67
N HIS A 403 13.96 2.98 -13.90
CA HIS A 403 13.38 3.72 -15.03
C HIS A 403 13.62 5.22 -14.85
N ASP A 404 14.85 5.65 -15.15
CA ASP A 404 15.34 7.02 -15.04
C ASP A 404 16.57 7.17 -15.93
N THR A 405 17.19 8.34 -15.97
CA THR A 405 18.39 8.59 -16.77
C THR A 405 19.56 7.69 -16.35
N VAL A 406 20.48 7.43 -17.29
CA VAL A 406 21.75 6.75 -16.97
C VAL A 406 22.48 7.51 -15.87
N LEU A 407 22.51 8.84 -15.93
CA LEU A 407 23.15 9.69 -14.92
C LEU A 407 22.55 9.45 -13.53
N TYR A 408 21.23 9.45 -13.39
CA TYR A 408 20.57 9.15 -12.13
C TYR A 408 20.91 7.74 -11.64
N ASN A 409 20.87 6.77 -12.55
CA ASN A 409 21.23 5.38 -12.22
C ASN A 409 22.67 5.22 -11.72
N LEU A 410 23.60 6.03 -12.20
CA LEU A 410 24.99 6.00 -11.75
C LEU A 410 25.18 6.73 -10.42
N THR A 411 24.58 7.89 -10.25
CA THR A 411 24.85 8.80 -9.13
C THR A 411 23.88 8.67 -7.97
N MET A 412 22.67 8.11 -8.18
CA MET A 412 21.58 8.10 -7.20
C MET A 412 21.27 9.51 -6.64
N GLY A 413 21.43 10.54 -7.48
CA GLY A 413 21.24 11.93 -7.09
C GLY A 413 22.44 12.60 -6.40
N GLN A 414 23.56 11.92 -6.22
CA GLN A 414 24.78 12.51 -5.68
C GLN A 414 25.43 13.43 -6.72
N VAL A 415 26.08 14.50 -6.24
CA VAL A 415 26.87 15.39 -7.10
C VAL A 415 28.25 14.76 -7.35
N VAL A 416 28.49 14.37 -8.58
CA VAL A 416 29.74 13.76 -9.03
C VAL A 416 30.32 14.58 -10.18
N SER A 417 31.66 14.75 -10.24
CA SER A 417 32.29 15.49 -11.35
C SER A 417 32.17 14.72 -12.67
N GLU A 418 32.00 15.46 -13.75
CA GLU A 418 31.94 14.92 -15.12
C GLU A 418 33.19 14.09 -15.45
N ASP A 419 34.37 14.60 -15.10
CA ASP A 419 35.65 13.91 -15.36
C ASP A 419 35.69 12.53 -14.71
N ARG A 420 35.24 12.40 -13.46
CA ARG A 420 35.20 11.12 -12.76
C ARG A 420 34.19 10.15 -13.39
N LEU A 421 33.03 10.63 -13.77
CA LEU A 421 32.02 9.82 -14.44
C LEU A 421 32.54 9.29 -15.77
N MET A 422 33.06 10.17 -16.62
CA MET A 422 33.56 9.77 -17.93
C MET A 422 34.82 8.89 -17.83
N PHE A 423 35.67 9.12 -16.82
CA PHE A 423 36.79 8.21 -16.53
C PHE A 423 36.28 6.78 -16.22
N LEU A 424 35.27 6.63 -15.36
CA LEU A 424 34.73 5.31 -15.03
C LEU A 424 33.97 4.68 -16.22
N ILE A 425 33.22 5.45 -17.00
CA ILE A 425 32.58 4.99 -18.23
C ILE A 425 33.62 4.38 -19.19
N LYS A 426 34.75 5.06 -19.39
CA LYS A 426 35.84 4.59 -20.25
C LYS A 426 36.52 3.36 -19.64
N THR A 427 36.84 3.37 -18.35
CA THR A 427 37.50 2.27 -17.64
C THR A 427 36.64 0.98 -17.69
N MET A 428 35.32 1.13 -17.68
CA MET A 428 34.37 0.01 -17.78
C MET A 428 34.03 -0.34 -19.24
N ASN A 429 34.75 0.19 -20.23
CA ASN A 429 34.53 -0.08 -21.67
C ASN A 429 33.07 0.19 -22.10
N LEU A 430 32.51 1.32 -21.64
CA LEU A 430 31.15 1.79 -21.98
C LEU A 430 31.16 3.06 -22.83
N ASP A 431 32.34 3.61 -23.18
CA ASP A 431 32.51 4.84 -23.92
C ASP A 431 31.97 4.77 -25.38
N SER A 432 31.93 3.58 -25.98
CA SER A 432 31.26 3.38 -27.28
C SER A 432 29.74 3.57 -27.19
N ARG A 433 29.11 3.27 -26.06
CA ARG A 433 27.66 3.42 -25.82
C ARG A 433 27.31 4.79 -25.25
N PHE A 434 28.20 5.32 -24.41
CA PHE A 434 28.05 6.61 -23.73
C PHE A 434 29.29 7.48 -23.97
N PRO A 435 29.41 8.08 -25.20
CA PRO A 435 30.63 8.75 -25.62
C PRO A 435 30.83 10.13 -24.99
N SER A 436 29.82 10.70 -24.35
CA SER A 436 29.88 12.02 -23.72
C SER A 436 28.99 12.11 -22.47
N TYR A 437 29.23 13.09 -21.62
CA TYR A 437 28.40 13.36 -20.47
C TYR A 437 26.92 13.58 -20.85
N ALA A 438 26.67 14.26 -21.99
CA ALA A 438 25.31 14.47 -22.48
C ALA A 438 24.58 13.18 -22.81
N SER A 439 25.29 12.11 -23.22
CA SER A 439 24.69 10.80 -23.50
C SER A 439 24.16 10.11 -22.23
N LEU A 440 24.60 10.51 -21.03
CA LEU A 440 24.10 9.98 -19.76
C LEU A 440 22.69 10.49 -19.39
N SER A 441 22.15 11.45 -20.13
CA SER A 441 20.77 11.91 -20.00
C SER A 441 19.76 10.97 -20.69
N GLU A 442 20.21 9.92 -21.35
CA GLU A 442 19.36 8.88 -21.93
C GLU A 442 18.60 8.14 -20.80
N GLU A 443 17.29 7.95 -20.98
CA GLU A 443 16.46 7.20 -20.03
C GLU A 443 16.63 5.68 -20.23
N ILE A 444 16.76 4.96 -19.12
CA ILE A 444 16.77 3.51 -19.10
C ILE A 444 15.33 3.01 -18.96
N SER A 445 14.91 2.17 -19.89
CA SER A 445 13.65 1.43 -19.86
C SER A 445 13.91 -0.04 -20.17
N ASP A 446 12.88 -0.87 -20.09
CA ASP A 446 12.97 -2.29 -20.47
C ASP A 446 13.41 -2.46 -21.93
N ASP A 447 13.07 -1.50 -22.80
CA ASP A 447 13.40 -1.47 -24.22
C ASP A 447 14.73 -0.76 -24.53
N SER A 448 15.49 -0.31 -23.54
CA SER A 448 16.73 0.46 -23.72
C SER A 448 17.85 -0.30 -24.47
N GLY A 449 17.65 -1.60 -24.71
CA GLY A 449 18.57 -2.46 -25.44
C GLY A 449 19.91 -2.71 -24.75
N LEU A 450 20.03 -2.43 -23.43
CA LEU A 450 21.23 -2.70 -22.68
C LEU A 450 21.45 -4.20 -22.52
N SER A 451 22.63 -4.69 -22.89
CA SER A 451 23.04 -6.08 -22.62
C SER A 451 23.22 -6.32 -21.11
N GLY A 452 23.14 -7.60 -20.69
CA GLY A 452 23.39 -7.98 -19.29
C GLY A 452 24.74 -7.48 -18.77
N GLY A 453 25.80 -7.58 -19.59
CA GLY A 453 27.13 -7.09 -19.26
C GLY A 453 27.19 -5.55 -19.18
N GLN A 454 26.43 -4.81 -20.00
CA GLN A 454 26.34 -3.35 -19.89
C GLN A 454 25.63 -2.94 -18.60
N LYS A 455 24.53 -3.64 -18.24
CA LYS A 455 23.84 -3.42 -16.96
C LYS A 455 24.75 -3.66 -15.76
N GLN A 456 25.50 -4.76 -15.74
CA GLN A 456 26.45 -5.05 -14.66
C GLN A 456 27.55 -3.98 -14.55
N ARG A 457 28.09 -3.48 -15.67
CA ARG A 457 29.11 -2.43 -15.66
C ARG A 457 28.58 -1.09 -15.14
N LEU A 458 27.34 -0.71 -15.50
CA LEU A 458 26.69 0.49 -14.93
C LEU A 458 26.50 0.37 -13.41
N LEU A 459 26.06 -0.81 -12.92
CA LEU A 459 25.91 -1.08 -11.50
C LEU A 459 27.26 -1.05 -10.76
N LEU A 460 28.32 -1.53 -11.39
CA LEU A 460 29.67 -1.46 -10.83
C LEU A 460 30.16 0.00 -10.74
N ILE A 461 29.92 0.83 -11.75
CA ILE A 461 30.21 2.28 -11.69
C ILE A 461 29.46 2.91 -10.52
N ARG A 462 28.17 2.60 -10.33
CA ARG A 462 27.37 3.06 -9.17
C ARG A 462 28.04 2.71 -7.85
N ALA A 463 28.52 1.48 -7.69
CA ALA A 463 29.21 1.05 -6.47
C ALA A 463 30.54 1.80 -6.26
N LEU A 464 31.32 2.01 -7.31
CA LEU A 464 32.59 2.75 -7.26
C LEU A 464 32.42 4.24 -6.95
N LEU A 465 31.33 4.85 -7.41
CA LEU A 465 31.00 6.25 -7.15
C LEU A 465 30.61 6.52 -5.70
N GLN A 466 30.19 5.51 -4.94
CA GLN A 466 29.92 5.65 -3.51
C GLN A 466 31.21 5.95 -2.71
N ASP A 467 32.36 5.66 -3.26
CA ASP A 467 33.70 5.93 -2.72
C ASP A 467 33.94 5.38 -1.28
N LYS A 468 33.38 4.21 -0.97
CA LYS A 468 33.53 3.55 0.32
C LYS A 468 34.88 2.84 0.46
N GLU A 469 35.26 2.54 1.71
CA GLU A 469 36.56 1.92 2.03
C GLU A 469 36.61 0.42 1.67
N VAL A 470 35.46 -0.26 1.72
CA VAL A 470 35.30 -1.67 1.36
C VAL A 470 34.38 -1.80 0.16
N LEU A 471 34.80 -2.53 -0.86
CA LEU A 471 34.00 -2.88 -2.03
C LEU A 471 33.70 -4.38 -1.97
N LEU A 472 32.44 -4.74 -1.78
CA LEU A 472 31.95 -6.11 -1.74
C LEU A 472 31.17 -6.40 -3.00
N LEU A 473 31.68 -7.34 -3.83
CA LEU A 473 31.10 -7.71 -5.11
C LEU A 473 30.60 -9.16 -5.05
N ASP A 474 29.31 -9.37 -5.33
CA ASP A 474 28.70 -10.70 -5.32
C ASP A 474 28.35 -11.15 -6.76
N GLU A 475 29.21 -11.97 -7.37
CA GLU A 475 29.10 -12.52 -8.73
C GLU A 475 28.76 -11.46 -9.81
N SER A 476 29.02 -10.20 -9.51
CA SER A 476 28.57 -9.05 -10.31
C SER A 476 29.34 -8.84 -11.62
N LEU A 477 30.35 -9.67 -11.89
CA LEU A 477 31.11 -9.67 -13.15
C LEU A 477 30.82 -10.91 -14.02
N SER A 478 29.85 -11.72 -13.66
CA SER A 478 29.57 -13.01 -14.30
C SER A 478 29.08 -12.92 -15.75
N ALA A 479 28.35 -11.85 -16.12
CA ALA A 479 27.83 -11.65 -17.47
C ALA A 479 28.82 -10.97 -18.43
N LEU A 480 30.06 -10.71 -17.99
CA LEU A 480 31.09 -10.08 -18.85
C LEU A 480 31.81 -11.13 -19.70
N ASP A 481 32.17 -10.72 -20.92
CA ASP A 481 33.10 -11.48 -21.75
C ASP A 481 34.50 -11.49 -21.09
N GLN A 482 35.36 -12.43 -21.51
CA GLN A 482 36.63 -12.68 -20.87
C GLN A 482 37.59 -11.49 -20.95
N GLU A 483 37.60 -10.77 -22.06
CA GLU A 483 38.48 -9.60 -22.28
C GLU A 483 38.08 -8.46 -21.34
N THR A 484 36.80 -8.09 -21.35
CA THR A 484 36.24 -7.05 -20.47
C THR A 484 36.41 -7.41 -18.99
N TYR A 485 36.17 -8.68 -18.63
CA TYR A 485 36.39 -9.19 -17.27
C TYR A 485 37.83 -8.93 -16.80
N THR A 486 38.83 -9.34 -17.60
CA THR A 486 40.25 -9.23 -17.22
C THR A 486 40.67 -7.75 -17.01
N VAL A 487 40.20 -6.83 -17.87
CA VAL A 487 40.50 -5.39 -17.74
C VAL A 487 39.88 -4.82 -16.47
N ILE A 488 38.59 -5.10 -16.21
CA ILE A 488 37.85 -4.58 -15.05
C ILE A 488 38.43 -5.15 -13.75
N GLU A 489 38.72 -6.44 -13.70
CA GLU A 489 39.30 -7.07 -12.54
C GLU A 489 40.70 -6.51 -12.22
N ALA A 490 41.55 -6.31 -13.25
CA ALA A 490 42.84 -5.66 -13.08
C ALA A 490 42.70 -4.24 -12.51
N TYR A 491 41.73 -3.49 -12.96
CA TYR A 491 41.43 -2.15 -12.41
C TYR A 491 41.00 -2.25 -10.93
N LEU A 492 40.03 -3.13 -10.59
CA LEU A 492 39.54 -3.29 -9.22
C LEU A 492 40.62 -3.71 -8.25
N THR A 493 41.47 -4.66 -8.66
CA THR A 493 42.61 -5.12 -7.83
C THR A 493 43.74 -4.08 -7.70
N SER A 494 43.83 -3.12 -8.63
CA SER A 494 44.82 -2.01 -8.55
C SER A 494 44.44 -0.88 -7.58
N LEU A 495 43.20 -0.83 -7.08
CA LEU A 495 42.70 0.20 -6.16
C LEU A 495 43.37 0.05 -4.76
N ALA A 496 44.55 0.64 -4.55
CA ALA A 496 45.36 0.44 -3.37
C ALA A 496 44.70 0.86 -2.05
N ASP A 497 43.85 1.87 -2.09
CA ASP A 497 43.14 2.44 -0.93
C ASP A 497 41.85 1.70 -0.57
N LYS A 498 41.39 0.75 -1.41
CA LYS A 498 40.16 0.00 -1.20
C LYS A 498 40.43 -1.44 -0.79
N THR A 499 39.65 -1.93 0.17
CA THR A 499 39.56 -3.36 0.44
C THR A 499 38.55 -3.98 -0.53
N LEU A 500 38.96 -4.99 -1.28
CA LEU A 500 38.08 -5.68 -2.22
C LEU A 500 37.73 -7.07 -1.66
N ILE A 501 36.46 -7.35 -1.54
CA ILE A 501 35.91 -8.68 -1.25
C ILE A 501 35.09 -9.10 -2.48
N HIS A 502 35.62 -10.02 -3.29
CA HIS A 502 35.02 -10.44 -4.54
C HIS A 502 34.56 -11.89 -4.47
N ILE A 503 33.28 -12.11 -4.60
CA ILE A 503 32.70 -13.44 -4.73
C ILE A 503 32.63 -13.77 -6.22
N SER A 504 33.29 -14.85 -6.65
CA SER A 504 33.37 -15.25 -8.05
C SER A 504 33.41 -16.77 -8.22
N HIS A 505 32.90 -17.24 -9.35
CA HIS A 505 33.08 -18.62 -9.82
C HIS A 505 34.19 -18.75 -10.87
N ARG A 506 34.74 -17.63 -11.35
CA ARG A 506 35.82 -17.62 -12.33
C ARG A 506 37.16 -17.70 -11.62
N VAL A 507 37.85 -18.82 -11.83
CA VAL A 507 39.16 -19.09 -11.22
C VAL A 507 40.14 -19.44 -12.33
N SER A 508 41.23 -18.67 -12.42
CA SER A 508 42.42 -19.02 -13.18
C SER A 508 43.63 -18.66 -12.34
N ASP A 509 44.78 -19.31 -12.59
CA ASP A 509 46.03 -19.01 -11.84
C ASP A 509 46.41 -17.55 -11.95
N GLU A 510 46.16 -16.91 -13.07
CA GLU A 510 46.39 -15.48 -13.28
C GLU A 510 45.49 -14.61 -12.38
N VAL A 511 44.20 -14.96 -12.26
CA VAL A 511 43.24 -14.29 -11.37
C VAL A 511 43.64 -14.44 -9.91
N LEU A 512 43.96 -15.67 -9.48
CA LEU A 512 44.38 -15.96 -8.11
C LEU A 512 45.61 -15.16 -7.69
N SER A 513 46.56 -14.93 -8.60
CA SER A 513 47.79 -14.18 -8.30
C SER A 513 47.57 -12.71 -7.97
N ARG A 514 46.41 -12.14 -8.26
CA ARG A 514 46.06 -10.73 -8.01
C ARG A 514 45.39 -10.49 -6.65
N TYR A 515 45.06 -11.59 -5.93
CA TYR A 515 44.40 -11.50 -4.63
C TYR A 515 45.38 -11.84 -3.49
N ASP A 516 45.27 -11.09 -2.39
CA ASP A 516 46.06 -11.30 -1.18
C ASP A 516 45.62 -12.51 -0.36
N GLY A 517 44.33 -12.91 -0.53
CA GLY A 517 43.76 -14.04 0.18
C GLY A 517 42.61 -14.69 -0.57
N VAL A 518 42.46 -16.00 -0.41
CA VAL A 518 41.34 -16.78 -0.97
C VAL A 518 40.61 -17.44 0.20
N VAL A 519 39.29 -17.27 0.22
CA VAL A 519 38.39 -17.84 1.22
C VAL A 519 37.50 -18.89 0.52
N GLN A 520 37.56 -20.13 0.97
CA GLN A 520 36.74 -21.22 0.46
C GLN A 520 35.52 -21.41 1.37
N ILE A 521 34.31 -21.45 0.80
CA ILE A 521 33.07 -21.71 1.55
C ILE A 521 32.45 -23.01 1.02
N GLY A 522 32.08 -23.91 1.95
CA GLY A 522 31.31 -25.12 1.61
C GLY A 522 32.14 -26.41 1.49
N GLU A 523 33.46 -26.41 1.70
CA GLU A 523 34.22 -27.62 1.99
C GLU A 523 34.22 -27.86 3.50
N SER A 524 33.56 -28.93 3.94
CA SER A 524 33.73 -29.44 5.31
C SER A 524 35.16 -29.95 5.42
N ASN A 525 35.99 -29.30 6.26
CA ASN A 525 37.26 -29.85 6.73
C ASN A 525 37.02 -31.06 7.63
#